data_71cf189f5e021c1a2c63b66bc58574cf
#
_entry.id   71cf189f5e021c1a2c63b66bc58574cf
#
_cell.length_a   1.000
_cell.length_b   1.000
_cell.length_c   1.000
_cell.angle_alpha   90.00
_cell.angle_beta   90.00
_cell.angle_gamma   90.00
#
_symmetry.space_group_name_H-M   'P 1'
#
loop_
_entity.id
_entity.type
_entity.pdbx_description
1 polymer ?
#
loop_
_entity_poly.entity_id
_entity_poly.type
_entity_poly.pdbx_seq_one_letter_code
_entity_poly.pdbx_strand_id
1 'polypeptide(L)'
;MASLSLQSLYATFLCLSLLLPFNQSTSLHDLLRSRGLPPGLFPETVRSYSLGTDGRSLQVMMDEPCVAKFETRVLFESVVRANLSYGGLTGVEGLSQEELFLWLPVKDIIVSDPSSGLILFDIGVAHKQFSLSLFEEPPVCRPPGVLLETVGRKEMGLQVQR
;
A
#
# COMPACT_ATOMS: atom_id res chain seq x y z
N MET A 1 15.24 59.36 -15.71
CA MET A 1 15.90 58.19 -15.07
C MET A 1 14.98 57.70 -13.96
N ALA A 2 14.25 56.66 -14.19
CA ALA A 2 13.29 56.14 -13.22
C ALA A 2 14.04 55.27 -12.21
N SER A 3 14.15 55.74 -10.94
CA SER A 3 14.61 54.90 -9.85
C SER A 3 13.52 53.90 -9.49
N LEU A 4 13.63 52.70 -9.96
CA LEU A 4 12.85 51.58 -9.47
C LEU A 4 13.18 51.39 -8.00
N SER A 5 12.24 51.75 -7.14
CA SER A 5 12.45 51.68 -5.70
C SER A 5 12.64 50.22 -5.28
N LEU A 6 13.57 49.98 -4.37
CA LEU A 6 13.86 48.64 -3.80
C LEU A 6 12.60 47.91 -3.30
N GLN A 7 11.57 48.67 -2.87
CA GLN A 7 10.28 48.16 -2.43
C GLN A 7 9.49 47.49 -3.56
N SER A 8 9.60 47.94 -4.81
CA SER A 8 8.92 47.32 -5.96
C SER A 8 9.52 45.96 -6.31
N LEU A 9 10.83 45.82 -6.18
CA LEU A 9 11.55 44.57 -6.39
C LEU A 9 11.22 43.52 -5.32
N TYR A 10 11.08 43.95 -4.06
CA TYR A 10 10.63 43.04 -2.98
C TYR A 10 9.19 42.54 -3.17
N ALA A 11 8.29 43.42 -3.60
CA ALA A 11 6.91 43.06 -3.83
C ALA A 11 6.75 42.04 -4.99
N THR A 12 7.52 42.22 -6.08
CA THR A 12 7.51 41.25 -7.20
C THR A 12 8.16 39.92 -6.85
N PHE A 13 9.21 39.91 -6.02
CA PHE A 13 9.86 38.69 -5.56
C PHE A 13 8.98 37.91 -4.58
N LEU A 14 8.25 38.59 -3.69
CA LEU A 14 7.29 37.99 -2.76
C LEU A 14 6.11 37.37 -3.49
N CYS A 15 5.61 38.03 -4.56
CA CYS A 15 4.50 37.53 -5.34
C CYS A 15 4.88 36.30 -6.19
N LEU A 16 6.13 36.23 -6.68
CA LEU A 16 6.64 35.12 -7.47
C LEU A 16 6.88 33.87 -6.64
N SER A 17 7.24 34.00 -5.36
CA SER A 17 7.43 32.87 -4.45
C SER A 17 6.12 32.17 -4.03
N LEU A 18 4.98 32.86 -4.14
CA LEU A 18 3.65 32.30 -3.86
C LEU A 18 3.06 31.50 -5.05
N LEU A 19 3.70 31.56 -6.22
CA LEU A 19 3.25 30.85 -7.43
C LEU A 19 3.99 29.52 -7.69
N LEU A 20 4.92 29.13 -6.80
CA LEU A 20 5.55 27.83 -6.90
C LEU A 20 4.50 26.77 -6.55
N PRO A 21 4.16 25.85 -7.48
CA PRO A 21 3.29 24.75 -7.13
C PRO A 21 4.01 23.92 -6.05
N PHE A 22 3.41 23.87 -4.87
CA PHE A 22 3.85 23.00 -3.81
C PHE A 22 3.53 21.56 -4.28
N ASN A 23 4.46 20.94 -5.00
CA ASN A 23 4.38 19.54 -5.36
C ASN A 23 4.55 18.72 -4.08
N GLN A 24 3.46 18.55 -3.33
CA GLN A 24 3.38 17.50 -2.34
C GLN A 24 3.30 16.19 -3.13
N SER A 25 4.39 15.44 -3.15
CA SER A 25 4.34 14.04 -3.54
C SER A 25 3.50 13.32 -2.47
N THR A 26 2.21 13.18 -2.74
CA THR A 26 1.30 12.43 -1.87
C THR A 26 1.81 10.99 -1.79
N SER A 27 2.04 10.47 -0.60
CA SER A 27 2.42 9.07 -0.45
C SER A 27 1.26 8.16 -0.84
N LEU A 28 1.55 6.91 -1.22
CA LEU A 28 0.50 5.92 -1.49
C LEU A 28 -0.42 5.76 -0.26
N HIS A 29 0.16 5.78 0.93
CA HIS A 29 -0.59 5.64 2.18
C HIS A 29 -1.56 6.81 2.43
N ASP A 30 -1.17 8.03 2.07
CA ASP A 30 -2.05 9.20 2.16
C ASP A 30 -3.14 9.16 1.09
N LEU A 31 -2.82 8.67 -0.11
CA LEU A 31 -3.82 8.43 -1.15
C LEU A 31 -4.88 7.44 -0.67
N LEU A 32 -4.48 6.30 -0.08
CA LEU A 32 -5.42 5.31 0.46
C LEU A 32 -6.31 5.90 1.54
N ARG A 33 -5.75 6.66 2.50
CA ARG A 33 -6.55 7.36 3.53
C ARG A 33 -7.57 8.31 2.91
N SER A 34 -7.17 9.08 1.91
CA SER A 34 -8.09 10.02 1.22
C SER A 34 -9.23 9.30 0.50
N ARG A 35 -9.06 8.02 0.21
CA ARG A 35 -10.06 7.16 -0.43
C ARG A 35 -10.79 6.25 0.56
N GLY A 36 -10.72 6.52 1.87
CA GLY A 36 -11.40 5.74 2.88
C GLY A 36 -10.86 4.32 3.08
N LEU A 37 -9.63 4.09 2.66
CA LEU A 37 -8.92 2.82 2.84
C LEU A 37 -7.84 2.97 3.90
N PRO A 38 -7.52 1.91 4.67
CA PRO A 38 -6.46 1.98 5.66
C PRO A 38 -5.08 2.09 4.98
N PRO A 39 -4.16 2.88 5.56
CA PRO A 39 -2.85 3.15 4.95
C PRO A 39 -1.94 1.92 4.87
N GLY A 40 -2.11 0.97 5.79
CA GLY A 40 -1.30 -0.23 5.90
C GLY A 40 -1.67 -1.37 4.94
N LEU A 41 -2.52 -1.14 3.93
CA LEU A 41 -2.83 -2.15 2.92
C LEU A 41 -1.62 -2.55 2.08
N PHE A 42 -0.66 -1.65 1.92
CA PHE A 42 0.59 -1.90 1.20
C PHE A 42 1.79 -1.75 2.14
N PRO A 43 2.88 -2.50 1.89
CA PRO A 43 4.06 -2.45 2.74
C PRO A 43 4.81 -1.12 2.63
N GLU A 44 5.69 -0.86 3.61
CA GLU A 44 6.59 0.30 3.61
C GLU A 44 7.54 0.33 2.40
N THR A 45 7.85 -0.85 1.84
CA THR A 45 8.80 -1.04 0.74
C THR A 45 8.26 -0.70 -0.64
N VAL A 46 7.11 -0.03 -0.72
CA VAL A 46 6.59 0.50 -1.99
C VAL A 46 7.59 1.50 -2.57
N ARG A 47 8.08 1.23 -3.78
CA ARG A 47 9.00 2.11 -4.50
C ARG A 47 8.31 3.32 -5.09
N SER A 48 7.18 3.08 -5.75
CA SER A 48 6.40 4.13 -6.41
C SER A 48 4.99 3.65 -6.70
N TYR A 49 4.11 4.58 -6.99
CA TYR A 49 2.79 4.28 -7.52
C TYR A 49 2.43 5.26 -8.64
N SER A 50 1.50 4.87 -9.47
CA SER A 50 0.89 5.73 -10.48
C SER A 50 -0.62 5.56 -10.45
N LEU A 51 -1.31 6.67 -10.70
CA LEU A 51 -2.75 6.72 -10.86
C LEU A 51 -3.06 7.13 -12.31
N GLY A 52 -3.90 6.35 -12.97
CA GLY A 52 -4.31 6.63 -14.33
C GLY A 52 -5.01 8.00 -14.45
N THR A 53 -5.13 8.50 -15.67
CA THR A 53 -5.82 9.78 -15.99
C THR A 53 -7.29 9.78 -15.59
N ASP A 54 -7.88 8.58 -15.43
CA ASP A 54 -9.23 8.36 -14.92
C ASP A 54 -9.34 8.56 -13.40
N GLY A 55 -8.22 8.74 -12.70
CA GLY A 55 -8.14 8.82 -11.23
C GLY A 55 -8.50 7.52 -10.50
N ARG A 56 -8.56 6.40 -11.22
CA ARG A 56 -9.00 5.08 -10.70
C ARG A 56 -7.99 3.98 -10.92
N SER A 57 -7.37 3.90 -12.08
CA SER A 57 -6.40 2.84 -12.40
C SER A 57 -5.13 3.01 -11.58
N LEU A 58 -5.06 2.32 -10.45
CA LEU A 58 -3.91 2.32 -9.55
C LEU A 58 -2.92 1.24 -9.97
N GLN A 59 -1.65 1.61 -10.06
CA GLN A 59 -0.53 0.69 -10.18
C GLN A 59 0.50 0.99 -9.11
N VAL A 60 0.86 -0.02 -8.33
CA VAL A 60 1.86 0.06 -7.25
C VAL A 60 3.06 -0.78 -7.65
N MET A 61 4.25 -0.23 -7.51
CA MET A 61 5.50 -0.88 -7.89
C MET A 61 6.40 -1.07 -6.68
N MET A 62 6.94 -2.27 -6.56
CA MET A 62 7.95 -2.66 -5.58
C MET A 62 9.20 -3.17 -6.31
N ASP A 63 10.37 -3.12 -5.68
CA ASP A 63 11.62 -3.57 -6.30
C ASP A 63 11.61 -5.08 -6.56
N GLU A 64 11.03 -5.85 -5.66
CA GLU A 64 10.92 -7.31 -5.75
C GLU A 64 9.63 -7.80 -5.06
N PRO A 65 9.15 -9.01 -5.40
CA PRO A 65 8.04 -9.61 -4.68
C PRO A 65 8.39 -9.78 -3.21
N CYS A 66 7.42 -9.58 -2.32
CA CYS A 66 7.63 -9.75 -0.89
C CYS A 66 6.38 -10.27 -0.18
N VAL A 67 6.59 -10.84 0.99
CA VAL A 67 5.53 -11.37 1.86
C VAL A 67 5.45 -10.53 3.12
N ALA A 68 4.28 -9.96 3.37
CA ALA A 68 3.93 -9.33 4.63
C ALA A 68 3.04 -10.26 5.46
N LYS A 69 3.10 -10.10 6.78
CA LYS A 69 2.26 -10.84 7.71
C LYS A 69 1.30 -9.88 8.38
N PHE A 70 0.03 -10.08 8.11
CA PHE A 70 -1.09 -9.55 8.87
C PHE A 70 -1.61 -10.66 9.82
N GLU A 71 -2.87 -10.96 9.83
CA GLU A 71 -3.39 -12.18 10.48
C GLU A 71 -2.96 -13.43 9.68
N THR A 72 -3.04 -13.36 8.35
CA THR A 72 -2.50 -14.33 7.40
C THR A 72 -1.32 -13.75 6.64
N ARG A 73 -0.58 -14.57 5.90
CA ARG A 73 0.49 -14.10 5.01
C ARG A 73 -0.11 -13.59 3.71
N VAL A 74 0.42 -12.47 3.23
CA VAL A 74 0.01 -11.83 1.98
C VAL A 74 1.26 -11.63 1.11
N LEU A 75 1.23 -12.17 -0.09
CA LEU A 75 2.26 -12.02 -1.11
C LEU A 75 1.91 -10.84 -2.00
N PHE A 76 2.85 -9.93 -2.13
CA PHE A 76 2.82 -8.83 -3.07
C PHE A 76 3.80 -9.15 -4.20
N GLU A 77 3.30 -9.13 -5.44
CA GLU A 77 4.15 -9.17 -6.63
C GLU A 77 4.86 -7.83 -6.81
N SER A 78 5.90 -7.78 -7.66
CA SER A 78 6.62 -6.54 -7.96
C SER A 78 5.71 -5.44 -8.51
N VAL A 79 4.60 -5.79 -9.11
CA VAL A 79 3.58 -4.86 -9.61
C VAL A 79 2.21 -5.32 -9.15
N VAL A 80 1.52 -4.45 -8.41
CA VAL A 80 0.12 -4.66 -8.03
C VAL A 80 -0.74 -3.64 -8.77
N ARG A 81 -1.84 -4.10 -9.37
CA ARG A 81 -2.82 -3.27 -10.07
C ARG A 81 -4.20 -3.41 -9.44
N ALA A 82 -4.96 -2.34 -9.45
CA ALA A 82 -6.35 -2.36 -9.01
C ALA A 82 -7.11 -1.12 -9.53
N ASN A 83 -8.42 -1.20 -9.51
CA ASN A 83 -9.27 -0.02 -9.66
C ASN A 83 -9.58 0.55 -8.28
N LEU A 84 -9.08 1.77 -8.04
CA LEU A 84 -9.27 2.50 -6.79
C LEU A 84 -10.57 3.28 -6.81
N SER A 85 -11.40 3.06 -5.82
CA SER A 85 -12.61 3.83 -5.53
C SER A 85 -12.63 4.24 -4.05
N TYR A 86 -13.63 5.01 -3.63
CA TYR A 86 -13.79 5.28 -2.21
C TYR A 86 -14.19 4.00 -1.48
N GLY A 87 -13.43 3.62 -0.46
CA GLY A 87 -13.62 2.40 0.31
C GLY A 87 -13.30 1.09 -0.44
N GLY A 88 -12.68 1.14 -1.63
CA GLY A 88 -12.48 -0.09 -2.38
C GLY A 88 -11.30 -0.11 -3.35
N LEU A 89 -10.66 -1.28 -3.42
CA LEU A 89 -9.78 -1.72 -4.49
C LEU A 89 -10.43 -2.90 -5.17
N THR A 90 -10.80 -2.77 -6.44
CA THR A 90 -11.46 -3.83 -7.20
C THR A 90 -10.62 -4.29 -8.39
N GLY A 91 -10.83 -5.53 -8.83
CA GLY A 91 -10.02 -6.11 -9.89
C GLY A 91 -8.53 -6.13 -9.55
N VAL A 92 -8.21 -6.55 -8.32
CA VAL A 92 -6.84 -6.59 -7.82
C VAL A 92 -6.04 -7.66 -8.56
N GLU A 93 -4.85 -7.31 -9.01
CA GLU A 93 -3.86 -8.20 -9.61
C GLU A 93 -2.53 -8.05 -8.90
N GLY A 94 -1.78 -9.15 -8.78
CA GLY A 94 -0.47 -9.16 -8.13
C GLY A 94 -0.51 -9.20 -6.61
N LEU A 95 -1.65 -9.55 -6.02
CA LEU A 95 -1.84 -9.74 -4.59
C LEU A 95 -2.43 -11.13 -4.32
N SER A 96 -1.82 -11.89 -3.43
CA SER A 96 -2.33 -13.21 -3.03
C SER A 96 -2.28 -13.37 -1.53
N GLN A 97 -3.28 -14.03 -0.98
CA GLN A 97 -3.38 -14.36 0.45
C GLN A 97 -3.16 -15.85 0.66
N GLU A 98 -2.43 -16.21 1.70
CA GLU A 98 -2.28 -17.60 2.09
C GLU A 98 -3.49 -18.09 2.87
N GLU A 99 -4.07 -19.17 2.38
CA GLU A 99 -5.18 -19.86 3.03
C GLU A 99 -4.95 -21.38 2.95
N LEU A 100 -4.88 -22.05 4.09
CA LEU A 100 -4.64 -23.49 4.18
C LEU A 100 -3.45 -23.96 3.32
N PHE A 101 -2.32 -23.22 3.41
CA PHE A 101 -1.07 -23.47 2.65
C PHE A 101 -1.16 -23.22 1.15
N LEU A 102 -2.25 -22.67 0.65
CA LEU A 102 -2.43 -22.26 -0.73
C LEU A 102 -2.37 -20.74 -0.85
N TRP A 103 -1.76 -20.25 -1.92
CA TRP A 103 -1.78 -18.84 -2.28
C TRP A 103 -2.99 -18.58 -3.18
N LEU A 104 -3.98 -17.89 -2.66
CA LEU A 104 -5.21 -17.53 -3.38
C LEU A 104 -5.17 -16.06 -3.78
N PRO A 105 -5.47 -15.75 -5.06
CA PRO A 105 -5.45 -14.36 -5.51
C PRO A 105 -6.56 -13.57 -4.83
N VAL A 106 -6.17 -12.39 -4.31
CA VAL A 106 -7.14 -11.38 -3.85
C VAL A 106 -7.73 -10.70 -5.06
N LYS A 107 -9.06 -10.65 -5.15
CA LYS A 107 -9.81 -10.05 -6.26
C LYS A 107 -10.26 -8.63 -5.94
N ASP A 108 -10.82 -8.45 -4.74
CA ASP A 108 -11.32 -7.17 -4.28
C ASP A 108 -10.98 -6.98 -2.80
N ILE A 109 -10.81 -5.70 -2.40
CA ILE A 109 -10.65 -5.28 -1.01
C ILE A 109 -11.65 -4.16 -0.77
N ILE A 110 -12.56 -4.32 0.20
CA ILE A 110 -13.69 -3.41 0.38
C ILE A 110 -13.88 -3.05 1.87
N VAL A 111 -14.01 -1.76 2.14
CA VAL A 111 -14.47 -1.19 3.41
C VAL A 111 -15.87 -0.62 3.16
N SER A 112 -16.90 -1.43 3.38
CA SER A 112 -18.28 -1.03 3.10
C SER A 112 -18.80 -0.01 4.11
N ASP A 113 -18.43 -0.20 5.38
CA ASP A 113 -18.79 0.67 6.50
C ASP A 113 -17.57 0.86 7.40
N PRO A 114 -16.93 2.05 7.36
CA PRO A 114 -15.78 2.34 8.21
C PRO A 114 -16.11 2.24 9.72
N SER A 115 -17.37 2.46 10.11
CA SER A 115 -17.78 2.39 11.52
C SER A 115 -17.87 0.96 12.05
N SER A 116 -17.96 -0.04 11.17
CA SER A 116 -17.93 -1.46 11.54
C SER A 116 -16.57 -1.93 12.04
N GLY A 117 -15.50 -1.19 11.70
CA GLY A 117 -14.12 -1.60 11.98
C GLY A 117 -13.65 -2.80 11.17
N LEU A 118 -14.37 -3.16 10.09
CA LEU A 118 -14.11 -4.35 9.27
C LEU A 118 -13.71 -3.99 7.84
N ILE A 119 -12.81 -4.79 7.29
CA ILE A 119 -12.41 -4.81 5.89
C ILE A 119 -12.61 -6.20 5.32
N LEU A 120 -13.09 -6.27 4.09
CA LEU A 120 -13.42 -7.52 3.39
C LEU A 120 -12.43 -7.74 2.27
N PHE A 121 -11.85 -8.94 2.21
CA PHE A 121 -11.03 -9.44 1.12
C PHE A 121 -11.79 -10.53 0.38
N ASP A 122 -12.02 -10.33 -0.89
CA ASP A 122 -12.53 -11.36 -1.80
C ASP A 122 -11.35 -12.15 -2.38
N ILE A 123 -11.28 -13.44 -2.05
CA ILE A 123 -10.24 -14.36 -2.56
C ILE A 123 -10.81 -15.33 -3.62
N GLY A 124 -11.93 -14.96 -4.22
CA GLY A 124 -12.58 -15.69 -5.29
C GLY A 124 -13.42 -16.88 -4.81
N VAL A 125 -12.92 -17.71 -3.91
CA VAL A 125 -13.64 -18.86 -3.32
C VAL A 125 -14.34 -18.53 -2.02
N ALA A 126 -13.96 -17.42 -1.38
CA ALA A 126 -14.52 -16.96 -0.11
C ALA A 126 -14.31 -15.46 0.07
N HIS A 127 -15.10 -14.90 0.98
CA HIS A 127 -14.91 -13.55 1.50
C HIS A 127 -14.36 -13.63 2.91
N LYS A 128 -13.19 -13.00 3.15
CA LYS A 128 -12.54 -12.94 4.46
C LYS A 128 -12.74 -11.56 5.06
N GLN A 129 -13.18 -11.53 6.31
CA GLN A 129 -13.28 -10.29 7.07
C GLN A 129 -12.12 -10.17 8.05
N PHE A 130 -11.52 -9.00 8.09
CA PHE A 130 -10.44 -8.65 9.00
C PHE A 130 -10.78 -7.38 9.77
N SER A 131 -10.14 -7.19 10.92
CA SER A 131 -10.19 -5.91 11.61
C SER A 131 -9.40 -4.86 10.84
N LEU A 132 -9.97 -3.67 10.66
CA LEU A 132 -9.27 -2.51 10.09
C LEU A 132 -7.99 -2.17 10.86
N SER A 133 -7.96 -2.46 12.17
CA SER A 133 -6.80 -2.21 13.02
C SER A 133 -5.53 -2.95 12.59
N LEU A 134 -5.66 -4.05 11.86
CA LEU A 134 -4.51 -4.78 11.29
C LEU A 134 -3.78 -3.99 10.19
N PHE A 135 -4.44 -2.99 9.63
CA PHE A 135 -3.96 -2.23 8.48
C PHE A 135 -3.75 -0.74 8.79
N GLU A 136 -3.64 -0.37 10.05
CA GLU A 136 -3.42 1.03 10.46
C GLU A 136 -2.03 1.52 10.05
N GLU A 137 -1.04 0.62 10.12
CA GLU A 137 0.35 0.92 9.74
C GLU A 137 0.83 -0.01 8.63
N PRO A 138 1.68 0.50 7.71
CA PRO A 138 2.29 -0.31 6.67
C PRO A 138 3.11 -1.45 7.26
N PRO A 139 2.90 -2.70 6.81
CA PRO A 139 3.63 -3.84 7.33
C PRO A 139 5.06 -3.90 6.80
N VAL A 140 5.93 -4.54 7.57
CA VAL A 140 7.24 -4.96 7.09
C VAL A 140 7.07 -6.11 6.10
N CYS A 141 7.65 -5.97 4.92
CA CYS A 141 7.62 -6.97 3.86
C CYS A 141 8.99 -7.62 3.69
N ARG A 142 9.04 -8.93 3.48
CA ARG A 142 10.29 -9.69 3.34
C ARG A 142 10.27 -10.53 2.07
N PRO A 143 11.41 -10.71 1.38
CA PRO A 143 11.50 -11.59 0.22
C PRO A 143 10.95 -12.99 0.55
N PRO A 144 10.22 -13.64 -0.39
CA PRO A 144 9.58 -14.93 -0.14
C PRO A 144 10.54 -16.04 0.33
N GLY A 145 11.79 -16.03 -0.15
CA GLY A 145 12.81 -17.04 0.19
C GLY A 145 13.26 -17.03 1.66
N VAL A 146 13.20 -15.89 2.34
CA VAL A 146 13.65 -15.75 3.74
C VAL A 146 12.73 -16.48 4.72
N LEU A 147 11.47 -16.69 4.34
CA LEU A 147 10.49 -17.39 5.17
C LEU A 147 10.68 -18.92 5.16
N LEU A 148 11.26 -19.48 4.10
CA LEU A 148 11.57 -20.91 4.01
C LEU A 148 12.74 -21.31 4.90
N GLU A 149 13.75 -20.44 5.07
CA GLU A 149 14.90 -20.72 5.94
C GLU A 149 14.53 -20.74 7.44
N THR A 150 13.57 -19.94 7.86
CA THR A 150 13.14 -19.90 9.28
C THR A 150 12.34 -21.13 9.67
N VAL A 151 11.61 -21.74 8.76
CA VAL A 151 10.87 -23.00 8.99
C VAL A 151 11.84 -24.19 9.02
N GLY A 152 12.77 -24.27 8.07
CA GLY A 152 13.76 -25.34 8.02
C GLY A 152 14.72 -25.37 9.23
N ARG A 153 15.07 -24.19 9.77
CA ARG A 153 15.95 -24.11 10.96
C ARG A 153 15.25 -24.52 12.26
N LYS A 154 13.92 -24.40 12.34
CA LYS A 154 13.14 -24.83 13.51
C LYS A 154 12.97 -26.35 13.57
N GLU A 155 12.89 -27.01 12.44
CA GLU A 155 12.77 -28.49 12.39
C GLU A 155 14.09 -29.20 12.64
N MET A 156 15.25 -28.62 12.23
CA MET A 156 16.56 -29.20 12.51
C MET A 156 17.02 -29.03 13.97
N GLY A 157 16.42 -28.13 14.75
CA GLY A 157 16.75 -27.91 16.16
C GLY A 157 16.13 -28.93 17.13
N LEU A 158 15.24 -29.80 16.69
CA LEU A 158 14.50 -30.75 17.52
C LEU A 158 15.05 -32.19 17.48
N GLN A 159 16.11 -32.46 16.71
CA GLN A 159 16.65 -33.83 16.55
C GLN A 159 18.00 -34.07 17.22
N VAL A 160 18.48 -33.19 18.11
CA VAL A 160 19.72 -33.47 18.90
C VAL A 160 19.43 -33.39 20.37
N GLN A 161 18.66 -34.33 20.87
CA GLN A 161 18.72 -34.81 22.29
C GLN A 161 18.29 -36.28 22.36
N ARG A 162 19.25 -37.13 22.13
CA ARG A 162 19.31 -38.48 22.70
C ARG A 162 20.72 -38.77 23.18
#